data_25279e6ef63b91740669b58b4c56cae3
#
_entry.id   25279e6ef63b91740669b58b4c56cae3
#
_cell.length_a   1.000
_cell.length_b   1.000
_cell.length_c   1.000
_cell.angle_alpha   90.00
_cell.angle_beta   90.00
_cell.angle_gamma   90.00
#
_symmetry.space_group_name_H-M   'P 1'
#
loop_
_entity.id
_entity.type
_entity.pdbx_description
1 polymer ?
#
loop_
_entity_poly.entity_id
_entity_poly.type
_entity_poly.pdbx_seq_one_letter_code
_entity_poly.pdbx_strand_id
1 'polypeptide(L)' 'MAYFKYLERLKRIDRLISMENTGTPAEFASRLEISESHLYFCLKELKEYGLPIAYDGMKRSYYY' A
#
# COMPACT_ATOMS: atom_id res chain seq x y z
N MET A 1 6.46 -17.24 -10.25
CA MET A 1 7.13 -16.23 -11.09
C MET A 1 7.08 -14.86 -10.42
N ALA A 2 8.16 -14.13 -10.45
CA ALA A 2 8.25 -12.81 -9.80
C ALA A 2 7.17 -11.83 -10.28
N TYR A 3 6.80 -11.93 -11.54
CA TYR A 3 5.78 -11.10 -12.15
C TYR A 3 4.42 -11.23 -11.44
N PHE A 4 4.00 -12.47 -11.16
CA PHE A 4 2.73 -12.70 -10.49
C PHE A 4 2.77 -12.23 -9.04
N LYS A 5 3.90 -12.41 -8.36
CA LYS A 5 4.05 -11.93 -6.98
C LYS A 5 3.90 -10.42 -6.90
N TYR A 6 4.46 -9.71 -7.86
CA TYR A 6 4.37 -8.26 -7.93
C TYR A 6 2.91 -7.81 -8.10
N LEU A 7 2.19 -8.43 -9.05
CA LEU A 7 0.79 -8.12 -9.30
C LEU A 7 -0.08 -8.44 -8.09
N GLU A 8 0.15 -9.56 -7.43
CA GLU A 8 -0.59 -9.92 -6.23
C GLU A 8 -0.36 -8.92 -5.12
N ARG A 9 0.87 -8.42 -4.99
CA ARG A 9 1.18 -7.40 -4.00
C ARG A 9 0.41 -6.12 -4.27
N LEU A 10 0.38 -5.67 -5.52
CA LEU A 10 -0.36 -4.47 -5.89
C LEU A 10 -1.85 -4.62 -5.60
N LYS A 11 -2.42 -5.78 -5.91
CA LYS A 11 -3.84 -6.06 -5.62
C LYS A 11 -4.10 -6.03 -4.12
N ARG A 12 -3.19 -6.58 -3.34
CA ARG A 12 -3.32 -6.61 -1.88
C ARG A 12 -3.23 -5.21 -1.30
N ILE A 13 -2.32 -4.39 -1.81
CA ILE A 13 -2.19 -2.99 -1.42
C ILE A 13 -3.50 -2.26 -1.70
N ASP A 14 -4.01 -2.37 -2.91
CA ASP A 14 -5.26 -1.74 -3.31
C ASP A 14 -6.42 -2.16 -2.42
N ARG A 15 -6.54 -3.44 -2.15
CA ARG A 15 -7.62 -3.95 -1.30
C ARG A 15 -7.57 -3.36 0.11
N LEU A 16 -6.38 -3.33 0.72
CA LEU A 16 -6.23 -2.81 2.07
C LEU A 16 -6.53 -1.31 2.13
N ILE A 17 -6.11 -0.56 1.12
CA ILE A 17 -6.40 0.87 1.04
C ILE A 17 -7.89 1.11 0.86
N SER A 18 -8.52 0.36 -0.04
CA SER A 18 -9.97 0.49 -0.29
C SER A 18 -10.79 0.21 0.96
N MET A 19 -10.32 -0.71 1.80
CA MET A 19 -10.99 -1.05 3.05
C MET A 19 -10.60 -0.12 4.20
N GLU A 20 -9.65 0.80 3.96
CA GLU A 20 -9.10 1.68 5.00
C GLU A 20 -8.61 0.89 6.21
N ASN A 21 -7.92 -0.21 5.93
CA ASN A 21 -7.44 -1.13 6.96
C ASN A 21 -5.96 -1.43 6.78
N THR A 22 -5.16 -0.40 6.46
CA THR A 22 -3.73 -0.59 6.22
C THR A 22 -2.90 -0.52 7.51
N GLY A 23 -3.37 0.24 8.51
CA GLY A 23 -2.55 0.60 9.65
C GLY A 23 -1.56 1.70 9.29
N THR A 24 -0.64 1.97 10.19
CA THR A 24 0.45 2.92 9.96
C THR A 24 1.35 2.41 8.83
N PRO A 25 2.23 3.28 8.26
CA PRO A 25 3.17 2.81 7.24
C PRO A 25 4.00 1.60 7.68
N ALA A 26 4.46 1.58 8.94
CA ALA A 26 5.22 0.44 9.45
C ALA A 26 4.37 -0.82 9.51
N GLU A 27 3.12 -0.70 9.98
CA GLU A 27 2.20 -1.83 10.04
C GLU A 27 1.83 -2.34 8.65
N PHE A 28 1.60 -1.41 7.73
CA PHE A 28 1.26 -1.76 6.35
C PHE A 28 2.39 -2.54 5.69
N ALA A 29 3.63 -2.04 5.81
CA ALA A 29 4.80 -2.72 5.27
C ALA A 29 4.94 -4.12 5.88
N SER A 30 4.75 -4.23 7.20
CA SER A 30 4.82 -5.51 7.89
C SER A 30 3.78 -6.50 7.37
N ARG A 31 2.54 -6.03 7.15
CA ARG A 31 1.47 -6.88 6.62
C ARG A 31 1.77 -7.37 5.21
N LEU A 32 2.50 -6.58 4.44
CA LEU A 32 2.90 -6.93 3.08
C LEU A 32 4.23 -7.69 3.04
N GLU A 33 4.88 -7.83 4.19
CA GLU A 33 6.18 -8.49 4.31
C GLU A 33 7.26 -7.82 3.47
N ILE A 34 7.25 -6.49 3.45
CA ILE A 34 8.24 -5.68 2.73
C ILE A 34 8.77 -4.58 3.66
N SER A 35 9.85 -3.92 3.26
CA SER A 35 10.38 -2.78 4.00
C SER A 35 9.50 -1.55 3.79
N GLU A 36 9.59 -0.57 4.71
CA GLU A 36 8.86 0.68 4.54
C GLU A 36 9.32 1.43 3.29
N SER A 37 10.62 1.39 2.99
CA SER A 37 11.14 2.00 1.77
C SER A 37 10.50 1.41 0.53
N HIS A 38 10.35 0.09 0.51
CA HIS A 38 9.71 -0.60 -0.60
C HIS A 38 8.22 -0.23 -0.68
N LEU A 39 7.57 -0.11 0.47
CA LEU A 39 6.18 0.32 0.52
C LEU A 39 6.01 1.71 -0.10
N TYR A 40 6.85 2.67 0.29
CA TYR A 40 6.77 4.03 -0.25
C TYR A 40 7.00 4.04 -1.76
N PHE A 41 7.91 3.21 -2.24
CA PHE A 41 8.14 3.08 -3.67
C PHE A 41 6.88 2.59 -4.39
N CYS A 42 6.24 1.55 -3.85
CA CYS A 42 5.00 1.01 -4.43
C CYS A 42 3.88 2.04 -4.44
N LEU A 43 3.73 2.77 -3.32
CA LEU A 43 2.69 3.80 -3.22
C LEU A 43 2.93 4.93 -4.22
N LYS A 44 4.19 5.31 -4.39
CA LYS A 44 4.57 6.34 -5.36
C LYS A 44 4.20 5.91 -6.78
N GLU A 45 4.51 4.66 -7.13
CA GLU A 45 4.15 4.13 -8.44
C GLU A 45 2.65 4.15 -8.68
N LEU A 46 1.88 3.72 -7.67
CA LEU A 46 0.42 3.71 -7.79
C LEU A 46 -0.14 5.11 -7.95
N LYS A 47 0.42 6.09 -7.24
CA LYS A 47 0.01 7.50 -7.40
C LYS A 47 0.32 8.01 -8.81
N GLU A 48 1.45 7.60 -9.37
CA GLU A 48 1.83 7.98 -10.74
C GLU A 48 0.85 7.39 -11.77
N TYR A 49 0.23 6.27 -11.46
CA TYR A 49 -0.83 5.69 -12.30
C TYR A 49 -2.19 6.37 -12.09
N GLY A 50 -2.25 7.37 -11.22
CA GLY A 50 -3.47 8.15 -11.03
C GLY A 50 -4.33 7.76 -9.84
N LEU A 51 -3.87 6.84 -9.00
CA LEU A 51 -4.63 6.47 -7.81
C LEU A 51 -4.50 7.56 -6.74
N PRO A 52 -5.62 8.09 -6.21
CA PRO A 52 -5.59 9.22 -5.26
C PRO A 52 -5.32 8.75 -3.83
N ILE A 53 -4.15 8.18 -3.61
CA ILE A 53 -3.78 7.63 -2.30
C ILE A 53 -3.35 8.73 -1.34
N ALA A 54 -3.92 8.74 -0.14
CA ALA A 54 -3.54 9.65 0.94
C ALA A 54 -3.47 8.87 2.25
N TYR A 55 -2.86 9.47 3.26
CA TYR A 55 -2.76 8.86 4.58
C TYR A 55 -3.49 9.72 5.62
N ASP A 56 -4.34 9.08 6.42
CA ASP A 56 -5.05 9.73 7.52
C ASP A 56 -4.43 9.26 8.83
N GLY A 57 -3.72 10.19 9.52
CA GLY A 57 -3.05 9.87 10.76
C GLY A 57 -4.01 9.57 11.92
N MET A 58 -5.23 10.09 11.88
CA MET A 58 -6.22 9.83 12.93
C MET A 58 -6.80 8.43 12.79
N LYS A 59 -7.09 8.02 11.56
CA LYS A 59 -7.58 6.67 11.28
C LYS A 59 -6.46 5.65 11.24
N ARG A 60 -5.23 6.10 11.15
CA ARG A 60 -4.05 5.26 10.99
C ARG A 60 -4.20 4.32 9.81
N SER A 61 -4.57 4.90 8.67
CA SER A 61 -4.74 4.13 7.45
C SER A 61 -4.57 5.00 6.23
N TYR A 62 -4.06 4.38 5.16
CA TYR A 62 -4.15 4.97 3.83
C TYR A 62 -5.58 4.81 3.33
N TYR A 63 -5.97 5.70 2.41
CA TYR A 63 -7.31 5.70 1.83
C TYR A 63 -7.26 6.36 0.45
N TYR A 64 -8.31 6.17 -0.30
CA TYR A 64 -8.51 6.83 -1.59
C TYR A 64 -9.35 8.07 -1.45
#